data_c83d792db4b4992e51ab274f62e547da
#
_entry.id   c83d792db4b4992e51ab274f62e547da
#
_cell.length_a   1.000
_cell.length_b   1.000
_cell.length_c   1.000
_cell.angle_alpha   90.00
_cell.angle_beta   90.00
_cell.angle_gamma   90.00
#
_symmetry.space_group_name_H-M   'P 1'
#
loop_
_entity.id
_entity.type
_entity.pdbx_description
1 polymer ?
#
loop_
_entity_poly.entity_id
_entity_poly.type
_entity_poly.pdbx_seq_one_letter_code
_entity_poly.pdbx_strand_id
1 'polypeptide(L)'
;KLRKSTSLTQNERVFALRELWQYAMSGSMLHSIYVFNPKLDYVYTTDNDYMSASMDGFYDQDAVALYRQRSPENRMRLYHRMFRENGEDYGSEWYSYLVYEVTASGKTGESAVMLNLNADWFREHLLNFQGENYVIVSSDSYVVASQREELNAMSLSLLSRIGEQKRGYLIERLNGKRTICFFSPLDVNDWYCLRYVAYADCLPGLAKIRSYAWIAL
;
A
#
# COMPACT_ATOMS: atom_id res chain seq x y z
N LYS A 1 -5.82 20.23 16.05
CA LYS A 1 -7.10 20.90 16.38
C LYS A 1 -8.28 20.23 15.67
N LEU A 2 -8.28 20.07 14.34
CA LEU A 2 -9.40 19.50 13.55
C LEU A 2 -9.94 18.16 14.09
N ARG A 3 -9.05 17.29 14.56
CA ARG A 3 -9.39 15.91 15.00
C ARG A 3 -10.18 15.85 16.32
N LYS A 4 -9.88 16.72 17.27
CA LYS A 4 -10.39 16.64 18.66
C LYS A 4 -11.32 17.78 19.07
N SER A 5 -11.54 18.76 18.23
CA SER A 5 -12.34 19.93 18.58
C SER A 5 -13.83 19.62 18.58
N THR A 6 -14.54 20.14 19.56
CA THR A 6 -16.02 20.07 19.62
C THR A 6 -16.68 21.31 18.98
N SER A 7 -15.88 22.35 18.77
CA SER A 7 -16.32 23.55 18.05
C SER A 7 -15.09 24.22 17.45
N LEU A 8 -15.18 24.58 16.17
CA LEU A 8 -14.18 25.37 15.47
C LEU A 8 -14.88 26.54 14.79
N THR A 9 -14.35 27.72 14.98
CA THR A 9 -14.76 28.86 14.16
C THR A 9 -14.39 28.60 12.71
N GLN A 10 -15.09 29.25 11.79
CA GLN A 10 -14.79 29.11 10.35
C GLN A 10 -13.34 29.48 10.03
N ASN A 11 -12.80 30.53 10.66
CA ASN A 11 -11.41 30.96 10.45
C ASN A 11 -10.40 29.92 10.94
N GLU A 12 -10.61 29.31 12.14
CA GLU A 12 -9.73 28.25 12.66
C GLU A 12 -9.75 27.01 11.77
N ARG A 13 -10.89 26.69 11.19
CA ARG A 13 -11.07 25.57 10.26
C ARG A 13 -10.28 25.81 8.97
N VAL A 14 -10.48 26.97 8.35
CA VAL A 14 -9.78 27.34 7.12
C VAL A 14 -8.26 27.39 7.33
N PHE A 15 -7.80 27.97 8.45
CA PHE A 15 -6.38 28.03 8.76
C PHE A 15 -5.77 26.64 8.93
N ALA A 16 -6.42 25.76 9.69
CA ALA A 16 -5.92 24.40 9.91
C ALA A 16 -5.93 23.54 8.63
N LEU A 17 -6.93 23.71 7.74
CA LEU A 17 -6.96 23.06 6.44
C LEU A 17 -5.85 23.56 5.53
N ARG A 18 -5.57 24.87 5.55
CA ARG A 18 -4.47 25.46 4.77
C ARG A 18 -3.11 24.93 5.20
N GLU A 19 -2.89 24.77 6.50
CA GLU A 19 -1.66 24.13 7.00
C GLU A 19 -1.54 22.68 6.51
N LEU A 20 -2.61 21.87 6.61
CA LEU A 20 -2.62 20.50 6.09
C LEU A 20 -2.38 20.46 4.57
N TRP A 21 -2.99 21.36 3.83
CA TRP A 21 -2.81 21.48 2.38
C TRP A 21 -1.35 21.75 2.00
N GLN A 22 -0.63 22.57 2.76
CA GLN A 22 0.80 22.82 2.52
C GLN A 22 1.62 21.53 2.66
N TYR A 23 1.28 20.64 3.60
CA TYR A 23 1.94 19.33 3.72
C TYR A 23 1.59 18.43 2.54
N ALA A 24 0.34 18.37 2.12
CA ALA A 24 -0.07 17.56 0.97
C ALA A 24 0.64 18.03 -0.32
N MET A 25 0.77 19.33 -0.51
CA MET A 25 1.40 19.92 -1.70
C MET A 25 2.93 19.98 -1.65
N SER A 26 3.58 19.62 -0.53
CA SER A 26 5.04 19.68 -0.40
C SER A 26 5.79 18.63 -1.21
N GLY A 27 5.09 17.68 -1.83
CA GLY A 27 5.66 16.63 -2.66
C GLY A 27 4.61 15.89 -3.48
N SER A 28 5.06 15.05 -4.41
CA SER A 28 4.19 14.24 -5.27
C SER A 28 3.62 12.99 -4.60
N MET A 29 4.01 12.71 -3.35
CA MET A 29 3.63 11.50 -2.62
C MET A 29 2.16 11.50 -2.21
N LEU A 30 1.68 12.60 -1.64
CA LEU A 30 0.33 12.71 -1.13
C LEU A 30 -0.61 13.29 -2.18
N HIS A 31 -1.71 12.60 -2.42
CA HIS A 31 -2.83 13.13 -3.18
C HIS A 31 -3.70 14.03 -2.28
N SER A 32 -4.12 13.50 -1.13
CA SER A 32 -4.97 14.22 -0.18
C SER A 32 -4.84 13.69 1.24
N ILE A 33 -5.28 14.49 2.20
CA ILE A 33 -5.35 14.14 3.62
C ILE A 33 -6.79 14.30 4.08
N TYR A 34 -7.36 13.27 4.70
CA TYR A 34 -8.67 13.33 5.35
C TYR A 34 -8.52 13.31 6.87
N VAL A 35 -9.28 14.13 7.56
CA VAL A 35 -9.32 14.18 9.02
C VAL A 35 -10.74 13.89 9.48
N PHE A 36 -10.93 12.74 10.14
CA PHE A 36 -12.21 12.31 10.69
C PHE A 36 -12.38 12.86 12.10
N ASN A 37 -13.44 13.64 12.30
CA ASN A 37 -13.82 14.19 13.59
C ASN A 37 -15.22 13.67 14.01
N PRO A 38 -15.29 12.60 14.81
CA PRO A 38 -16.56 12.00 15.21
C PRO A 38 -17.40 12.89 16.11
N LYS A 39 -16.79 13.83 16.85
CA LYS A 39 -17.52 14.74 17.74
C LYS A 39 -18.39 15.74 17.00
N LEU A 40 -18.02 16.06 15.77
CA LEU A 40 -18.76 16.94 14.89
C LEU A 40 -19.47 16.18 13.77
N ASP A 41 -19.26 14.86 13.70
CA ASP A 41 -19.69 14.01 12.59
C ASP A 41 -19.22 14.56 11.22
N TYR A 42 -17.96 14.95 11.15
CA TYR A 42 -17.39 15.65 10.00
C TYR A 42 -16.09 15.02 9.50
N VAL A 43 -15.90 15.07 8.18
CA VAL A 43 -14.62 14.82 7.51
C VAL A 43 -14.12 16.12 6.93
N TYR A 44 -12.87 16.43 7.21
CA TYR A 44 -12.13 17.53 6.58
C TYR A 44 -11.14 16.95 5.58
N THR A 45 -11.01 17.58 4.40
CA THR A 45 -10.09 17.12 3.36
C THR A 45 -9.23 18.27 2.85
N THR A 46 -8.03 17.94 2.39
CA THR A 46 -7.17 18.85 1.64
C THR A 46 -7.46 18.85 0.13
N ASP A 47 -8.40 18.04 -0.31
CA ASP A 47 -8.88 18.07 -1.68
C ASP A 47 -9.63 19.39 -1.94
N ASN A 48 -9.20 20.12 -2.99
CA ASN A 48 -9.64 21.49 -3.22
C ASN A 48 -11.15 21.64 -3.50
N ASP A 49 -11.76 20.60 -4.05
CA ASP A 49 -13.16 20.67 -4.48
C ASP A 49 -14.14 20.39 -3.32
N TYR A 50 -13.67 19.79 -2.20
CA TYR A 50 -14.54 19.23 -1.16
C TYR A 50 -14.10 19.52 0.27
N MET A 51 -13.73 20.71 0.60
CA MET A 51 -13.07 21.10 1.88
C MET A 51 -13.61 20.44 3.16
N SER A 52 -14.91 20.17 3.29
CA SER A 52 -15.47 19.43 4.43
C SER A 52 -16.93 19.06 4.21
N ALA A 53 -17.35 17.91 4.75
CA ALA A 53 -18.74 17.47 4.77
C ALA A 53 -19.05 16.67 6.04
N SER A 54 -20.34 16.43 6.33
CA SER A 54 -20.72 15.39 7.28
C SER A 54 -20.23 14.02 6.80
N MET A 55 -20.01 13.08 7.70
CA MET A 55 -19.53 11.75 7.30
C MET A 55 -20.46 11.07 6.31
N ASP A 56 -21.80 11.22 6.48
CA ASP A 56 -22.76 10.62 5.56
C ASP A 56 -22.87 11.36 4.22
N GLY A 57 -22.51 12.64 4.17
CA GLY A 57 -22.49 13.45 2.95
C GLY A 57 -21.13 13.57 2.29
N PHE A 58 -20.10 12.88 2.82
CA PHE A 58 -18.77 12.96 2.26
C PHE A 58 -18.68 12.18 0.94
N TYR A 59 -18.04 12.76 -0.06
CA TYR A 59 -17.99 12.18 -1.40
C TYR A 59 -17.30 10.81 -1.47
N ASP A 60 -16.30 10.56 -0.61
CA ASP A 60 -15.54 9.30 -0.54
C ASP A 60 -16.13 8.41 0.58
N GLN A 61 -17.21 7.72 0.28
CA GLN A 61 -17.87 6.83 1.23
C GLN A 61 -17.04 5.59 1.58
N ASP A 62 -16.14 5.15 0.71
CA ASP A 62 -15.23 4.04 0.99
C ASP A 62 -14.23 4.43 2.10
N ALA A 63 -13.75 5.67 2.10
CA ALA A 63 -12.92 6.18 3.19
C ALA A 63 -13.67 6.22 4.52
N VAL A 64 -14.94 6.64 4.50
CA VAL A 64 -15.80 6.63 5.68
C VAL A 64 -16.06 5.21 6.18
N ALA A 65 -16.29 4.26 5.27
CA ALA A 65 -16.46 2.85 5.62
C ALA A 65 -15.20 2.27 6.28
N LEU A 66 -14.02 2.52 5.73
CA LEU A 66 -12.74 2.12 6.34
C LEU A 66 -12.54 2.75 7.72
N TYR A 67 -12.86 4.03 7.86
CA TYR A 67 -12.83 4.70 9.16
C TYR A 67 -13.77 4.02 10.18
N ARG A 68 -14.98 3.65 9.78
CA ARG A 68 -15.97 2.97 10.67
C ARG A 68 -15.53 1.55 11.04
N GLN A 69 -14.84 0.84 10.13
CA GLN A 69 -14.35 -0.54 10.32
C GLN A 69 -12.99 -0.63 11.01
N ARG A 70 -12.41 0.48 11.47
CA ARG A 70 -11.08 0.48 12.08
C ARG A 70 -11.05 -0.40 13.33
N SER A 71 -9.99 -1.17 13.46
CA SER A 71 -9.75 -2.10 14.57
C SER A 71 -8.28 -2.12 14.94
N PRO A 72 -7.91 -2.61 16.14
CA PRO A 72 -6.50 -2.73 16.52
C PRO A 72 -5.64 -3.49 15.51
N GLU A 73 -6.20 -4.52 14.88
CA GLU A 73 -5.54 -5.38 13.90
C GLU A 73 -5.22 -4.63 12.59
N ASN A 74 -6.07 -3.66 12.24
CA ASN A 74 -5.94 -2.89 11.00
C ASN A 74 -5.12 -1.60 11.15
N ARG A 75 -4.47 -1.39 12.31
CA ARG A 75 -3.82 -0.12 12.66
C ARG A 75 -2.75 0.36 11.67
N MET A 76 -2.03 -0.56 11.06
CA MET A 76 -0.89 -0.25 10.18
C MET A 76 -1.18 -0.66 8.74
N ARG A 77 -2.45 -0.86 8.39
CA ARG A 77 -2.82 -1.36 7.07
C ARG A 77 -2.87 -0.24 6.04
N LEU A 78 -2.31 -0.51 4.88
CA LEU A 78 -2.41 0.32 3.69
C LEU A 78 -3.50 -0.28 2.79
N TYR A 79 -4.47 0.52 2.39
CA TYR A 79 -5.61 0.09 1.59
C TYR A 79 -5.44 0.52 0.16
N HIS A 80 -5.46 -0.42 -0.77
CA HIS A 80 -5.57 -0.13 -2.18
C HIS A 80 -7.01 0.23 -2.50
N ARG A 81 -7.25 1.39 -3.13
CA ARG A 81 -8.58 1.88 -3.45
C ARG A 81 -8.64 2.47 -4.85
N MET A 82 -9.76 2.24 -5.51
CA MET A 82 -10.13 2.91 -6.76
C MET A 82 -11.15 4.00 -6.44
N PHE A 83 -10.77 5.24 -6.58
CA PHE A 83 -11.67 6.35 -6.41
C PHE A 83 -12.30 6.73 -7.76
N ARG A 84 -13.64 6.79 -7.79
CA ARG A 84 -14.41 7.20 -8.98
C ARG A 84 -15.10 8.52 -8.66
N GLU A 85 -14.69 9.57 -9.35
CA GLU A 85 -15.36 10.84 -9.26
C GLU A 85 -16.60 10.83 -10.16
N ASN A 86 -17.76 11.17 -9.59
CA ASN A 86 -19.03 11.37 -10.31
C ASN A 86 -19.45 10.24 -11.30
N GLY A 87 -19.00 8.99 -11.09
CA GLY A 87 -19.37 7.86 -11.94
C GLY A 87 -18.59 7.78 -13.25
N GLU A 88 -17.47 8.46 -13.36
CA GLU A 88 -16.57 8.33 -14.52
C GLU A 88 -15.99 6.91 -14.63
N ASP A 89 -15.80 6.43 -15.85
CA ASP A 89 -15.25 5.09 -16.13
C ASP A 89 -13.78 4.95 -15.75
N TYR A 90 -13.08 6.06 -15.55
CA TYR A 90 -11.67 6.11 -15.19
C TYR A 90 -11.51 6.67 -13.78
N GLY A 91 -11.32 5.77 -12.81
CA GLY A 91 -11.05 6.16 -11.43
C GLY A 91 -9.57 6.46 -11.18
N SER A 92 -9.30 7.34 -10.22
CA SER A 92 -7.95 7.50 -9.67
C SER A 92 -7.62 6.36 -8.71
N GLU A 93 -6.42 5.83 -8.80
CA GLU A 93 -5.94 4.75 -7.94
C GLU A 93 -5.10 5.32 -6.80
N TRP A 94 -5.46 4.96 -5.58
CA TRP A 94 -4.80 5.44 -4.37
C TRP A 94 -4.40 4.31 -3.44
N TYR A 95 -3.33 4.55 -2.69
CA TYR A 95 -3.00 3.78 -1.50
C TYR A 95 -3.31 4.63 -0.27
N SER A 96 -4.30 4.21 0.52
CA SER A 96 -4.77 4.96 1.68
C SER A 96 -4.28 4.36 2.97
N TYR A 97 -3.60 5.17 3.78
CA TYR A 97 -3.09 4.79 5.09
C TYR A 97 -3.89 5.48 6.19
N LEU A 98 -4.64 4.68 6.97
CA LEU A 98 -5.49 5.19 8.03
C LEU A 98 -4.75 5.17 9.38
N VAL A 99 -4.52 6.35 9.94
CA VAL A 99 -3.79 6.56 11.20
C VAL A 99 -4.76 6.88 12.32
N TYR A 100 -4.74 6.10 13.39
CA TYR A 100 -5.54 6.31 14.59
C TYR A 100 -4.83 5.78 15.84
N GLU A 101 -5.28 6.25 17.00
CA GLU A 101 -4.74 5.81 18.28
C GLU A 101 -5.31 4.43 18.65
N VAL A 102 -4.47 3.58 19.20
CA VAL A 102 -4.88 2.34 19.90
C VAL A 102 -4.32 2.39 21.30
N THR A 103 -5.19 2.29 22.27
CA THR A 103 -4.78 2.29 23.68
C THR A 103 -4.12 0.96 24.07
N ALA A 104 -3.40 0.94 25.19
CA ALA A 104 -2.81 -0.30 25.73
C ALA A 104 -3.89 -1.39 26.04
N SER A 105 -5.13 -0.98 26.27
CA SER A 105 -6.28 -1.90 26.47
C SER A 105 -6.93 -2.39 25.17
N GLY A 106 -6.36 -2.07 24.01
CA GLY A 106 -6.87 -2.48 22.69
C GLY A 106 -8.07 -1.67 22.18
N LYS A 107 -8.41 -0.53 22.80
CA LYS A 107 -9.48 0.34 22.30
C LYS A 107 -8.95 1.26 21.20
N THR A 108 -9.68 1.32 20.09
CA THR A 108 -9.40 2.26 19.00
C THR A 108 -9.83 3.67 19.37
N GLY A 109 -8.99 4.65 19.04
CA GLY A 109 -9.34 6.06 19.17
C GLY A 109 -10.49 6.45 18.25
N GLU A 110 -11.30 7.40 18.69
CA GLU A 110 -12.47 7.85 17.93
C GLU A 110 -12.06 8.64 16.65
N SER A 111 -11.04 9.46 16.75
CA SER A 111 -10.57 10.30 15.64
C SER A 111 -9.49 9.60 14.82
N ALA A 112 -9.48 9.84 13.52
CA ALA A 112 -8.47 9.30 12.61
C ALA A 112 -8.02 10.33 11.57
N VAL A 113 -6.87 10.04 10.96
CA VAL A 113 -6.35 10.76 9.78
C VAL A 113 -6.07 9.72 8.71
N MET A 114 -6.55 9.96 7.49
CA MET A 114 -6.24 9.14 6.34
C MET A 114 -5.30 9.91 5.41
N LEU A 115 -4.23 9.28 5.01
CA LEU A 115 -3.29 9.77 4.01
C LEU A 115 -3.56 9.02 2.72
N ASN A 116 -3.97 9.72 1.67
CA ASN A 116 -4.15 9.14 0.34
C ASN A 116 -2.87 9.38 -0.46
N LEU A 117 -2.17 8.31 -0.77
CA LEU A 117 -0.92 8.32 -1.52
C LEU A 117 -1.22 8.17 -3.00
N ASN A 118 -0.50 8.91 -3.83
CA ASN A 118 -0.52 8.73 -5.27
C ASN A 118 0.01 7.34 -5.61
N ALA A 119 -0.77 6.53 -6.35
CA ALA A 119 -0.43 5.14 -6.63
C ALA A 119 0.82 5.01 -7.51
N ASP A 120 0.99 5.89 -8.50
CA ASP A 120 2.15 5.86 -9.38
C ASP A 120 3.42 6.22 -8.62
N TRP A 121 3.37 7.27 -7.81
CA TRP A 121 4.49 7.63 -6.93
C TRP A 121 4.85 6.47 -5.99
N PHE A 122 3.84 5.85 -5.39
CA PHE A 122 4.03 4.75 -4.45
C PHE A 122 4.68 3.54 -5.13
N ARG A 123 4.20 3.14 -6.32
CA ARG A 123 4.77 2.05 -7.11
C ARG A 123 6.21 2.33 -7.52
N GLU A 124 6.48 3.52 -8.04
CA GLU A 124 7.81 3.92 -8.46
C GLU A 124 8.81 3.85 -7.31
N HIS A 125 8.44 4.33 -6.12
CA HIS A 125 9.33 4.34 -4.96
C HIS A 125 9.45 2.97 -4.27
N LEU A 126 8.41 2.13 -4.31
CA LEU A 126 8.52 0.74 -3.85
C LEU A 126 9.48 -0.08 -4.71
N LEU A 127 9.52 0.17 -6.01
CA LEU A 127 10.33 -0.57 -6.96
C LEU A 127 11.74 0.00 -7.13
N ASN A 128 12.08 1.06 -6.43
CA ASN A 128 13.40 1.70 -6.50
C ASN A 128 14.51 0.82 -5.87
N PHE A 129 14.26 -0.49 -5.79
CA PHE A 129 15.28 -1.48 -5.50
C PHE A 129 16.17 -1.65 -6.73
N GLN A 130 17.47 -1.51 -6.54
CA GLN A 130 18.45 -1.80 -7.56
C GLN A 130 18.36 -3.29 -7.96
N GLY A 131 17.75 -3.55 -9.08
CA GLY A 131 17.66 -4.91 -9.63
C GLY A 131 16.34 -5.19 -10.33
N GLU A 132 16.44 -5.62 -11.55
CA GLU A 132 15.34 -6.04 -12.40
C GLU A 132 14.65 -7.30 -11.84
N ASN A 133 13.35 -7.45 -12.09
CA ASN A 133 12.57 -8.65 -11.84
C ASN A 133 12.00 -8.82 -10.41
N TYR A 134 11.60 -7.73 -9.77
CA TYR A 134 10.77 -7.79 -8.57
C TYR A 134 9.29 -7.55 -8.89
N VAL A 135 8.43 -8.27 -8.19
CA VAL A 135 6.99 -8.05 -8.17
C VAL A 135 6.52 -8.09 -6.73
N ILE A 136 5.72 -7.11 -6.34
CA ILE A 136 5.03 -7.11 -5.06
C ILE A 136 3.57 -7.45 -5.32
N VAL A 137 3.07 -8.47 -4.64
CA VAL A 137 1.69 -8.95 -4.75
C VAL A 137 1.01 -8.94 -3.39
N SER A 138 -0.28 -8.67 -3.39
CA SER A 138 -1.13 -8.80 -2.21
C SER A 138 -1.64 -10.23 -2.07
N SER A 139 -1.86 -10.70 -0.85
CA SER A 139 -2.60 -11.94 -0.57
C SER A 139 -4.01 -11.94 -1.19
N ASP A 140 -4.60 -10.76 -1.38
CA ASP A 140 -5.90 -10.57 -2.04
C ASP A 140 -5.83 -10.70 -3.57
N SER A 141 -4.73 -11.22 -4.11
CA SER A 141 -4.54 -11.55 -5.53
C SER A 141 -4.53 -10.35 -6.47
N TYR A 142 -3.91 -9.25 -6.08
CA TYR A 142 -3.59 -8.16 -7.00
C TYR A 142 -2.10 -7.80 -6.98
N VAL A 143 -1.61 -7.24 -8.08
CA VAL A 143 -0.24 -6.74 -8.19
C VAL A 143 -0.18 -5.34 -7.61
N VAL A 144 0.60 -5.19 -6.54
CA VAL A 144 0.84 -3.89 -5.88
C VAL A 144 1.83 -3.07 -6.69
N ALA A 145 2.93 -3.69 -7.09
CA ALA A 145 3.97 -3.06 -7.88
C ALA A 145 4.77 -4.10 -8.68
N SER A 146 5.12 -3.77 -9.91
CA SER A 146 5.91 -4.62 -10.79
C SER A 146 6.79 -3.78 -11.71
N GLN A 147 8.03 -4.20 -11.91
CA GLN A 147 8.90 -3.61 -12.92
C GLN A 147 8.67 -4.18 -14.31
N ARG A 148 8.04 -5.35 -14.41
CA ARG A 148 7.84 -6.09 -15.66
C ARG A 148 6.45 -6.69 -15.70
N GLU A 149 5.59 -6.15 -16.54
CA GLU A 149 4.19 -6.59 -16.67
C GLU A 149 4.05 -8.07 -17.00
N GLU A 150 4.99 -8.63 -17.79
CA GLU A 150 4.96 -10.04 -18.15
C GLU A 150 5.11 -10.99 -16.95
N LEU A 151 5.57 -10.48 -15.78
CA LEU A 151 5.66 -11.25 -14.55
C LEU A 151 4.36 -11.26 -13.74
N ASN A 152 3.44 -10.34 -14.01
CA ASN A 152 2.24 -10.12 -13.20
C ASN A 152 1.34 -11.36 -13.13
N ALA A 153 0.97 -11.90 -14.29
CA ALA A 153 0.09 -13.07 -14.36
C ALA A 153 0.71 -14.29 -13.67
N MET A 154 2.01 -14.51 -13.87
CA MET A 154 2.74 -15.59 -13.22
C MET A 154 2.80 -15.37 -11.70
N SER A 155 3.08 -14.16 -11.26
CA SER A 155 3.17 -13.83 -9.82
C SER A 155 1.85 -14.10 -9.11
N LEU A 156 0.73 -13.72 -9.70
CA LEU A 156 -0.60 -14.00 -9.15
C LEU A 156 -0.90 -15.51 -9.11
N SER A 157 -0.49 -16.26 -10.14
CA SER A 157 -0.68 -17.72 -10.16
C SER A 157 0.15 -18.46 -9.09
N LEU A 158 1.26 -17.89 -8.66
CA LEU A 158 2.12 -18.48 -7.64
C LEU A 158 1.56 -18.31 -6.22
N LEU A 159 0.70 -17.32 -5.96
CA LEU A 159 0.14 -17.06 -4.64
C LEU A 159 -0.52 -18.30 -4.04
N SER A 160 -1.31 -19.05 -4.82
CA SER A 160 -1.95 -20.28 -4.36
C SER A 160 -0.95 -21.38 -3.97
N ARG A 161 0.25 -21.35 -4.55
CA ARG A 161 1.32 -22.33 -4.30
C ARG A 161 2.27 -21.90 -3.20
N ILE A 162 2.41 -20.61 -2.97
CA ILE A 162 3.14 -20.07 -1.83
C ILE A 162 2.43 -20.48 -0.54
N GLY A 163 1.08 -20.45 -0.56
CA GLY A 163 0.24 -20.92 0.54
C GLY A 163 0.63 -20.27 1.87
N GLU A 164 0.74 -21.09 2.93
CA GLU A 164 1.15 -20.63 4.26
C GLU A 164 2.68 -20.52 4.45
N GLN A 165 3.46 -20.79 3.40
CA GLN A 165 4.92 -20.67 3.49
C GLN A 165 5.33 -19.23 3.67
N LYS A 166 6.02 -18.94 4.76
CA LYS A 166 6.45 -17.57 5.04
C LYS A 166 7.53 -17.06 4.07
N ARG A 167 8.44 -17.94 3.65
CA ARG A 167 9.52 -17.59 2.69
C ARG A 167 10.04 -18.86 2.02
N GLY A 168 10.55 -18.72 0.81
CA GLY A 168 11.08 -19.85 0.07
C GLY A 168 11.41 -19.52 -1.37
N TYR A 169 11.45 -20.56 -2.20
CA TYR A 169 11.60 -20.43 -3.63
C TYR A 169 10.78 -21.47 -4.38
N LEU A 170 10.40 -21.14 -5.59
CA LEU A 170 9.75 -22.02 -6.56
C LEU A 170 10.56 -22.02 -7.86
N ILE A 171 10.57 -23.13 -8.58
CA ILE A 171 11.21 -23.22 -9.90
C ILE A 171 10.11 -23.28 -10.95
N GLU A 172 10.11 -22.30 -11.84
CA GLU A 172 9.09 -22.12 -12.87
C GLU A 172 9.71 -22.00 -14.26
N ARG A 173 8.87 -21.98 -15.29
CA ARG A 173 9.29 -21.67 -16.65
C ARG A 173 8.69 -20.32 -17.08
N LEU A 174 9.55 -19.33 -17.24
CA LEU A 174 9.19 -18.02 -17.81
C LEU A 174 9.68 -17.99 -19.26
N ASN A 175 8.74 -17.83 -20.21
CA ASN A 175 9.08 -17.79 -21.64
C ASN A 175 9.96 -18.99 -22.09
N GLY A 176 9.62 -20.20 -21.58
CA GLY A 176 10.36 -21.42 -21.87
C GLY A 176 11.68 -21.63 -21.11
N LYS A 177 12.19 -20.61 -20.41
CA LYS A 177 13.42 -20.66 -19.63
C LYS A 177 13.13 -21.02 -18.18
N ARG A 178 13.95 -21.87 -17.58
CA ARG A 178 13.86 -22.17 -16.15
C ARG A 178 14.22 -20.93 -15.35
N THR A 179 13.35 -20.56 -14.42
CA THR A 179 13.46 -19.36 -13.58
C THR A 179 13.20 -19.75 -12.13
N ILE A 180 13.97 -19.22 -11.21
CA ILE A 180 13.72 -19.34 -9.77
C ILE A 180 12.97 -18.11 -9.33
N CYS A 181 11.82 -18.32 -8.70
CA CYS A 181 11.07 -17.29 -8.01
C CYS A 181 11.33 -17.40 -6.52
N PHE A 182 12.07 -16.50 -5.93
CA PHE A 182 12.19 -16.34 -4.50
C PHE A 182 11.02 -15.51 -3.99
N PHE A 183 10.45 -15.89 -2.85
CA PHE A 183 9.35 -15.16 -2.24
C PHE A 183 9.56 -14.97 -0.75
N SER A 184 9.14 -13.83 -0.25
CA SER A 184 9.16 -13.48 1.18
C SER A 184 7.98 -12.55 1.48
N PRO A 185 7.29 -12.74 2.62
CA PRO A 185 6.30 -11.77 3.07
C PRO A 185 6.98 -10.44 3.40
N LEU A 186 6.25 -9.37 3.21
CA LEU A 186 6.58 -8.07 3.74
C LEU A 186 5.91 -7.91 5.11
N ASP A 187 6.53 -7.15 5.99
CA ASP A 187 5.96 -6.89 7.33
C ASP A 187 4.75 -5.94 7.29
N VAL A 188 4.30 -5.60 6.10
CA VAL A 188 3.19 -4.69 5.83
C VAL A 188 2.14 -5.40 4.98
N ASN A 189 0.89 -5.38 5.39
CA ASN A 189 -0.29 -5.69 4.59
C ASN A 189 -0.45 -7.11 4.05
N ASP A 190 0.14 -8.12 4.61
CA ASP A 190 0.09 -9.48 4.04
C ASP A 190 0.54 -9.52 2.56
N TRP A 191 1.49 -8.66 2.21
CA TRP A 191 2.09 -8.64 0.88
C TRP A 191 3.28 -9.56 0.78
N TYR A 192 3.55 -10.02 -0.44
CA TYR A 192 4.72 -10.83 -0.78
C TYR A 192 5.58 -10.09 -1.78
N CYS A 193 6.88 -10.07 -1.51
CA CYS A 193 7.89 -9.68 -2.49
C CYS A 193 8.37 -10.95 -3.23
N LEU A 194 8.22 -10.96 -4.55
CA LEU A 194 8.68 -12.02 -5.43
C LEU A 194 9.88 -11.51 -6.23
N ARG A 195 10.96 -12.29 -6.27
CA ARG A 195 12.14 -12.00 -7.08
C ARG A 195 12.39 -13.11 -8.07
N TYR A 196 12.49 -12.79 -9.34
CA TYR A 196 12.74 -13.74 -10.41
C TYR A 196 14.21 -13.71 -10.86
N VAL A 197 14.85 -14.88 -10.88
CA VAL A 197 16.25 -15.04 -11.30
C VAL A 197 16.32 -16.17 -12.31
N ALA A 198 16.98 -15.98 -13.43
CA ALA A 198 17.17 -17.06 -14.38
C ALA A 198 17.98 -18.20 -13.71
N TYR A 199 17.52 -19.45 -13.86
CA TYR A 199 18.18 -20.60 -13.27
C TYR A 199 19.66 -20.70 -13.67
N ALA A 200 19.96 -20.34 -14.94
CA ALA A 200 21.32 -20.32 -15.46
C ALA A 200 22.24 -19.35 -14.70
N ASP A 201 21.71 -18.22 -14.21
CA ASP A 201 22.49 -17.20 -13.51
C ASP A 201 22.85 -17.64 -12.07
N CYS A 202 22.14 -18.62 -11.53
CA CYS A 202 22.45 -19.22 -10.23
C CYS A 202 23.56 -20.29 -10.31
N LEU A 203 23.82 -20.85 -11.50
CA LEU A 203 24.77 -21.95 -11.68
C LEU A 203 26.25 -21.58 -11.53
N PRO A 204 26.74 -20.37 -11.91
CA PRO A 204 28.17 -20.03 -11.81
C PRO A 204 28.68 -20.12 -10.36
N GLY A 205 27.87 -19.79 -9.37
CA GLY A 205 28.20 -19.97 -7.95
C GLY A 205 28.34 -21.44 -7.54
N LEU A 206 27.45 -22.28 -8.02
CA LEU A 206 27.47 -23.72 -7.75
C LEU A 206 28.61 -24.45 -8.48
N ALA A 207 28.94 -24.01 -9.69
CA ALA A 207 30.07 -24.57 -10.44
C ALA A 207 31.43 -24.29 -9.75
N LYS A 208 31.60 -23.10 -9.16
CA LYS A 208 32.78 -22.76 -8.35
C LYS A 208 32.85 -23.65 -7.09
N ILE A 209 31.75 -23.82 -6.37
CA ILE A 209 31.70 -24.68 -5.18
C ILE A 209 32.06 -26.13 -5.57
N ARG A 210 31.55 -26.64 -6.69
CA ARG A 210 31.82 -27.98 -7.18
C ARG A 210 33.30 -28.15 -7.61
N SER A 211 33.91 -27.12 -8.21
CA SER A 211 35.33 -27.16 -8.54
C SER A 211 36.24 -27.19 -7.32
N TYR A 212 35.89 -26.47 -6.25
CA TYR A 212 36.61 -26.53 -4.98
C TYR A 212 36.46 -27.88 -4.25
N ALA A 213 35.29 -28.51 -4.36
CA ALA A 213 35.06 -29.84 -3.77
C ALA A 213 35.90 -30.95 -4.47
N TRP A 214 36.21 -30.81 -5.76
CA TRP A 214 37.07 -31.73 -6.48
C TRP A 214 38.59 -31.52 -6.24
N ILE A 215 38.97 -30.36 -5.71
CA ILE A 215 40.39 -30.07 -5.36
C ILE A 215 40.67 -30.54 -3.91
N ALA A 216 39.67 -30.78 -3.11
CA ALA A 216 39.78 -31.21 -1.71
C ALA A 216 39.65 -32.73 -1.49
N LEU A 217 39.50 -33.53 -2.55
CA LEU A 217 39.55 -34.99 -2.61
C LEU A 217 40.79 -35.46 -3.32
#